data_8775a2328e731783f14df0e0aebe2211
#
_entry.id   8775a2328e731783f14df0e0aebe2211
#
_cell.length_a   1.000
_cell.length_b   1.000
_cell.length_c   1.000
_cell.angle_alpha   90.00
_cell.angle_beta   90.00
_cell.angle_gamma   90.00
#
_symmetry.space_group_name_H-M   'P 1'
#
loop_
_entity.id
_entity.type
_entity.pdbx_description
1 polymer ?
#
loop_
_entity_poly.entity_id
_entity_poly.type
_entity_poly.pdbx_seq_one_letter_code
_entity_poly.pdbx_strand_id
1 'polypeptide(L)'
;MTSPLRLLAFALLLAPSLLPAAENQRFTLERPYPVAEIPEPDRSLPVTNVILMIGDGMGIHHLSAAWAANRGRLFIENCPVTGISKTWCADKLVTDSAAAGTAMATGTKTLYHRVAVCPKGNRLDSLVDKAADMGKSTGVIATCELNDATPAS
;
A
#
# COMPACT_ATOMS: atom_id res chain seq x y z
N MET A 1 40.95 52.93 -9.70
CA MET A 1 41.71 51.78 -10.24
C MET A 1 41.18 50.52 -9.56
N THR A 2 40.26 49.85 -10.19
CA THR A 2 39.67 48.58 -9.69
C THR A 2 40.60 47.44 -10.09
N SER A 3 41.15 46.76 -9.10
CA SER A 3 42.11 45.65 -9.26
C SER A 3 41.48 44.51 -10.07
N PRO A 4 42.20 43.96 -11.10
CA PRO A 4 41.71 42.83 -11.90
C PRO A 4 41.45 41.56 -11.07
N LEU A 5 42.04 41.49 -9.88
CA LEU A 5 41.86 40.37 -8.98
C LEU A 5 40.42 40.23 -8.42
N ARG A 6 39.67 41.34 -8.31
CA ARG A 6 38.28 41.31 -7.83
C ARG A 6 37.28 40.81 -8.87
N LEU A 7 37.59 41.03 -10.17
CA LEU A 7 36.76 40.48 -11.24
C LEU A 7 36.90 38.96 -11.40
N LEU A 8 38.10 38.40 -11.14
CA LEU A 8 38.29 36.95 -11.22
C LEU A 8 37.56 36.19 -10.08
N ALA A 9 37.49 36.76 -8.88
CA ALA A 9 36.80 36.18 -7.75
C ALA A 9 35.26 36.16 -7.95
N PHE A 10 34.73 37.13 -8.66
CA PHE A 10 33.29 37.18 -8.94
C PHE A 10 32.86 36.24 -10.09
N ALA A 11 33.76 36.01 -11.06
CA ALA A 11 33.51 35.06 -12.16
C ALA A 11 33.54 33.61 -11.69
N LEU A 12 34.32 33.27 -10.64
CA LEU A 12 34.35 31.95 -10.08
C LEU A 12 33.11 31.58 -9.26
N LEU A 13 32.39 32.58 -8.72
CA LEU A 13 31.15 32.39 -7.95
C LEU A 13 29.90 32.24 -8.85
N LEU A 14 30.02 32.60 -10.12
CA LEU A 14 28.93 32.53 -11.12
C LEU A 14 29.11 31.38 -12.13
N ALA A 15 30.16 30.58 -12.01
CA ALA A 15 30.24 29.36 -12.78
C ALA A 15 29.12 28.42 -12.29
N PRO A 16 28.11 28.13 -13.12
CA PRO A 16 27.16 27.09 -12.78
C PRO A 16 28.00 25.83 -12.54
N SER A 17 27.80 25.20 -11.38
CA SER A 17 28.42 23.89 -11.11
C SER A 17 27.98 22.95 -12.23
N LEU A 18 28.85 22.76 -13.22
CA LEU A 18 28.75 21.72 -14.24
C LEU A 18 29.06 20.34 -13.60
N LEU A 19 28.56 20.14 -12.38
CA LEU A 19 28.42 18.80 -11.87
C LEU A 19 27.38 18.14 -12.77
N PRO A 20 27.72 17.03 -13.45
CA PRO A 20 26.72 16.28 -14.17
C PRO A 20 25.59 16.05 -13.20
N ALA A 21 24.36 16.40 -13.58
CA ALA A 21 23.18 16.07 -12.82
C ALA A 21 23.33 14.60 -12.46
N ALA A 22 23.38 14.29 -11.17
CA ALA A 22 23.53 12.92 -10.72
C ALA A 22 22.53 12.10 -11.53
N GLU A 23 23.06 11.21 -12.37
CA GLU A 23 22.24 10.38 -13.23
C GLU A 23 21.22 9.75 -12.30
N ASN A 24 19.95 10.07 -12.50
CA ASN A 24 18.86 9.60 -11.63
C ASN A 24 18.95 8.09 -11.63
N GLN A 25 19.63 7.51 -10.63
CA GLN A 25 19.77 6.07 -10.47
C GLN A 25 18.36 5.53 -10.22
N ARG A 26 17.72 5.13 -11.29
CA ARG A 26 16.45 4.42 -11.21
C ARG A 26 16.77 3.01 -10.76
N PHE A 27 16.34 2.66 -9.56
CA PHE A 27 16.32 1.27 -9.15
C PHE A 27 15.29 0.56 -10.01
N THR A 28 15.78 -0.18 -11.01
CA THR A 28 14.95 -1.02 -11.85
C THR A 28 15.30 -2.47 -11.61
N LEU A 29 14.33 -3.33 -11.63
CA LEU A 29 14.56 -4.77 -11.61
C LEU A 29 15.34 -5.14 -12.90
N GLU A 30 16.35 -6.01 -12.78
CA GLU A 30 17.03 -6.58 -13.94
C GLU A 30 16.01 -7.29 -14.86
N ARG A 31 15.07 -8.01 -14.24
CA ARG A 31 13.98 -8.73 -14.92
C ARG A 31 12.64 -8.26 -14.35
N PRO A 32 12.06 -7.19 -14.89
CA PRO A 32 10.73 -6.78 -14.49
C PRO A 32 9.72 -7.88 -14.83
N TYR A 33 8.73 -8.08 -13.98
CA TYR A 33 7.65 -9.01 -14.31
C TYR A 33 6.74 -8.41 -15.40
N PRO A 34 6.25 -9.23 -16.33
CA PRO A 34 5.34 -8.77 -17.36
C PRO A 34 3.98 -8.44 -16.73
N VAL A 35 3.44 -7.28 -17.06
CA VAL A 35 2.07 -6.90 -16.68
C VAL A 35 1.17 -7.15 -17.89
N ALA A 36 0.36 -8.20 -17.81
CA ALA A 36 -0.63 -8.49 -18.82
C ALA A 36 -1.82 -7.53 -18.70
N GLU A 37 -2.47 -7.24 -19.81
CA GLU A 37 -3.77 -6.59 -19.80
C GLU A 37 -4.83 -7.59 -19.31
N ILE A 38 -5.69 -7.13 -18.41
CA ILE A 38 -6.80 -7.92 -17.89
C ILE A 38 -8.06 -7.45 -18.63
N PRO A 39 -8.79 -8.36 -19.30
CA PRO A 39 -10.02 -7.98 -19.98
C PRO A 39 -11.05 -7.46 -18.96
N GLU A 40 -11.89 -6.53 -19.41
CA GLU A 40 -13.01 -6.03 -18.60
C GLU A 40 -13.89 -7.20 -18.13
N PRO A 41 -14.25 -7.24 -16.84
CA PRO A 41 -15.10 -8.31 -16.31
C PRO A 41 -16.52 -8.18 -16.85
N ASP A 42 -17.14 -9.31 -17.15
CA ASP A 42 -18.58 -9.35 -17.43
C ASP A 42 -19.37 -9.10 -16.14
N ARG A 43 -19.87 -7.90 -15.99
CA ARG A 43 -20.60 -7.46 -14.79
C ARG A 43 -22.01 -8.03 -14.68
N SER A 44 -22.48 -8.74 -15.71
CA SER A 44 -23.78 -9.44 -15.67
C SER A 44 -23.71 -10.76 -14.90
N LEU A 45 -22.51 -11.32 -14.73
CA LEU A 45 -22.31 -12.56 -14.00
C LEU A 45 -22.35 -12.35 -12.49
N PRO A 46 -22.93 -13.29 -11.73
CA PRO A 46 -22.93 -13.23 -10.27
C PRO A 46 -21.52 -13.41 -9.72
N VAL A 47 -21.19 -12.65 -8.67
CA VAL A 47 -19.92 -12.82 -7.93
C VAL A 47 -20.00 -14.10 -7.12
N THR A 48 -19.15 -15.07 -7.45
CA THR A 48 -19.08 -16.37 -6.77
C THR A 48 -17.96 -16.45 -5.75
N ASN A 49 -16.84 -15.76 -5.99
CA ASN A 49 -15.65 -15.78 -5.16
C ASN A 49 -15.20 -14.35 -4.86
N VAL A 50 -14.62 -14.15 -3.68
CA VAL A 50 -14.02 -12.87 -3.27
C VAL A 50 -12.59 -13.13 -2.80
N ILE A 51 -11.65 -12.38 -3.33
CA ILE A 51 -10.26 -12.38 -2.89
C ILE A 51 -9.94 -10.98 -2.38
N LEU A 52 -9.64 -10.87 -1.07
CA LEU A 52 -9.20 -9.63 -0.46
C LEU A 52 -7.67 -9.68 -0.31
N MET A 53 -6.98 -8.77 -0.96
CA MET A 53 -5.52 -8.64 -0.87
C MET A 53 -5.18 -7.39 -0.06
N ILE A 54 -4.43 -7.55 1.01
CA ILE A 54 -4.06 -6.47 1.92
C ILE A 54 -2.54 -6.31 1.90
N GLY A 55 -2.07 -5.12 1.51
CA GLY A 55 -0.68 -4.71 1.69
C GLY A 55 -0.53 -4.03 3.05
N ASP A 56 -0.06 -4.76 4.06
CA ASP A 56 0.11 -4.22 5.41
C ASP A 56 1.20 -3.14 5.42
N GLY A 57 0.86 -1.98 5.99
CA GLY A 57 1.72 -0.80 5.99
C GLY A 57 2.03 -0.21 4.60
N MET A 58 1.42 -0.74 3.54
CA MET A 58 1.68 -0.34 2.16
C MET A 58 0.98 0.99 1.84
N GLY A 59 1.74 2.07 1.83
CA GLY A 59 1.29 3.39 1.39
C GLY A 59 1.64 3.69 -0.07
N ILE A 60 1.26 4.88 -0.53
CA ILE A 60 1.49 5.35 -1.90
C ILE A 60 2.99 5.33 -2.29
N HIS A 61 3.89 5.54 -1.34
CA HIS A 61 5.32 5.50 -1.59
C HIS A 61 5.83 4.10 -1.95
N HIS A 62 5.24 3.05 -1.38
CA HIS A 62 5.54 1.67 -1.74
C HIS A 62 5.09 1.37 -3.17
N LEU A 63 3.90 1.83 -3.56
CA LEU A 63 3.40 1.70 -4.93
C LEU A 63 4.30 2.46 -5.91
N SER A 64 4.72 3.68 -5.58
CA SER A 64 5.61 4.47 -6.42
C SER A 64 6.98 3.81 -6.59
N ALA A 65 7.54 3.24 -5.51
CA ALA A 65 8.80 2.51 -5.57
C ALA A 65 8.69 1.24 -6.41
N ALA A 66 7.62 0.46 -6.23
CA ALA A 66 7.36 -0.74 -7.01
C ALA A 66 7.15 -0.41 -8.50
N TRP A 67 6.41 0.64 -8.80
CA TRP A 67 6.18 1.13 -10.15
C TRP A 67 7.50 1.53 -10.84
N ALA A 68 8.35 2.29 -10.16
CA ALA A 68 9.67 2.65 -10.67
C ALA A 68 10.55 1.42 -10.88
N ALA A 69 10.58 0.49 -9.91
CA ALA A 69 11.35 -0.75 -10.00
C ALA A 69 10.90 -1.61 -11.18
N ASN A 70 9.61 -1.76 -11.42
CA ASN A 70 9.06 -2.57 -12.51
C ASN A 70 8.88 -1.77 -13.82
N ARG A 71 9.71 -0.74 -14.04
CA ARG A 71 9.77 0.04 -15.29
C ARG A 71 8.45 0.70 -15.67
N GLY A 72 7.71 1.18 -14.68
CA GLY A 72 6.50 1.96 -14.88
C GLY A 72 5.23 1.16 -15.14
N ARG A 73 5.19 -0.12 -14.75
CA ARG A 73 3.99 -0.97 -14.90
C ARG A 73 3.76 -1.82 -13.65
N LEU A 74 2.50 -1.84 -13.16
CA LEU A 74 2.08 -2.71 -12.06
C LEU A 74 0.74 -3.38 -12.40
N PHE A 75 0.51 -4.59 -11.92
CA PHE A 75 -0.78 -5.27 -12.10
C PHE A 75 -1.95 -4.52 -11.44
N ILE A 76 -1.71 -3.81 -10.33
CA ILE A 76 -2.75 -3.01 -9.64
C ILE A 76 -3.34 -1.90 -10.52
N GLU A 77 -2.61 -1.46 -11.56
CA GLU A 77 -3.11 -0.46 -12.52
C GLU A 77 -4.26 -1.00 -13.39
N ASN A 78 -4.45 -2.31 -13.46
CA ASN A 78 -5.59 -2.92 -14.15
C ASN A 78 -6.87 -2.93 -13.30
N CYS A 79 -6.83 -2.47 -12.04
CA CYS A 79 -8.04 -2.39 -11.22
C CYS A 79 -9.01 -1.35 -11.80
N PRO A 80 -10.23 -1.73 -12.19
CA PRO A 80 -11.16 -0.81 -12.87
C PRO A 80 -11.75 0.25 -11.94
N VAL A 81 -11.59 0.08 -10.63
CA VAL A 81 -12.07 1.01 -9.60
C VAL A 81 -10.96 1.30 -8.61
N THR A 82 -10.75 2.58 -8.34
CA THR A 82 -9.78 3.06 -7.35
C THR A 82 -10.48 3.95 -6.35
N GLY A 83 -10.08 3.86 -5.09
CA GLY A 83 -10.61 4.68 -4.01
C GLY A 83 -9.55 5.04 -2.98
N ILE A 84 -9.92 5.90 -2.04
CA ILE A 84 -9.07 6.31 -0.91
C ILE A 84 -9.78 5.91 0.37
N SER A 85 -9.06 5.24 1.25
CA SER A 85 -9.54 4.92 2.60
C SER A 85 -8.88 5.84 3.63
N LYS A 86 -9.69 6.45 4.49
CA LYS A 86 -9.20 7.16 5.67
C LYS A 86 -9.09 6.18 6.82
N THR A 87 -7.87 5.98 7.31
CA THR A 87 -7.56 4.97 8.33
C THR A 87 -7.32 5.62 9.68
N TRP A 88 -8.12 5.20 10.68
CA TRP A 88 -7.93 5.54 12.11
C TRP A 88 -8.61 4.46 12.96
N CYS A 89 -8.15 4.22 14.19
CA CYS A 89 -8.83 3.34 15.14
C CYS A 89 -9.79 4.12 16.06
N ALA A 90 -10.50 3.42 16.92
CA ALA A 90 -11.55 4.06 17.73
C ALA A 90 -11.03 5.07 18.75
N ASP A 91 -9.77 4.94 19.16
CA ASP A 91 -9.13 5.77 20.21
C ASP A 91 -7.92 6.59 19.70
N LYS A 92 -7.48 6.42 18.44
CA LYS A 92 -6.30 7.15 17.90
C LYS A 92 -6.49 7.53 16.44
N LEU A 93 -5.88 8.64 16.03
CA LEU A 93 -5.86 9.10 14.64
C LEU A 93 -5.00 8.22 13.72
N VAL A 94 -3.98 7.57 14.26
CA VAL A 94 -3.15 6.62 13.53
C VAL A 94 -3.50 5.22 14.02
N THR A 95 -3.92 4.36 13.09
CA THR A 95 -4.23 2.96 13.39
C THR A 95 -2.98 2.09 13.28
N ASP A 96 -3.05 0.91 13.89
CA ASP A 96 -2.12 -0.20 13.67
C ASP A 96 -2.81 -1.29 12.82
N SER A 97 -2.06 -2.34 12.49
CA SER A 97 -2.58 -3.47 11.71
C SER A 97 -3.71 -4.20 12.42
N ALA A 98 -3.67 -4.33 13.75
CA ALA A 98 -4.68 -5.05 14.52
C ALA A 98 -6.06 -4.38 14.42
N ALA A 99 -6.13 -3.07 14.70
CA ALA A 99 -7.38 -2.33 14.62
C ALA A 99 -7.84 -2.12 13.17
N ALA A 100 -6.91 -1.94 12.23
CA ALA A 100 -7.24 -1.80 10.81
C ALA A 100 -7.74 -3.12 10.21
N GLY A 101 -7.07 -4.24 10.48
CA GLY A 101 -7.50 -5.58 10.07
C GLY A 101 -8.87 -5.90 10.62
N THR A 102 -9.09 -5.70 11.91
CA THR A 102 -10.41 -5.87 12.53
C THR A 102 -11.49 -5.04 11.83
N ALA A 103 -11.21 -3.77 11.51
CA ALA A 103 -12.18 -2.92 10.84
C ALA A 103 -12.50 -3.40 9.42
N MET A 104 -11.51 -3.91 8.67
CA MET A 104 -11.71 -4.49 7.35
C MET A 104 -12.47 -5.81 7.40
N ALA A 105 -12.15 -6.68 8.36
CA ALA A 105 -12.77 -7.99 8.50
C ALA A 105 -14.20 -7.95 9.05
N THR A 106 -14.51 -6.98 9.91
CA THR A 106 -15.79 -6.95 10.66
C THR A 106 -16.68 -5.75 10.38
N GLY A 107 -16.17 -4.72 9.68
CA GLY A 107 -16.84 -3.45 9.49
C GLY A 107 -16.92 -2.58 10.75
N THR A 108 -16.25 -2.97 11.85
CA THR A 108 -16.32 -2.28 13.14
C THR A 108 -14.94 -1.78 13.57
N LYS A 109 -14.81 -0.49 13.86
CA LYS A 109 -13.59 0.08 14.43
C LYS A 109 -13.39 -0.39 15.87
N THR A 110 -12.16 -0.77 16.19
CA THR A 110 -11.75 -1.15 17.54
C THR A 110 -10.64 -0.26 18.08
N LEU A 111 -10.21 -0.51 19.31
CA LEU A 111 -9.11 0.20 19.95
C LEU A 111 -7.77 -0.26 19.37
N TYR A 112 -6.77 0.58 19.50
CA TYR A 112 -5.38 0.29 19.12
C TYR A 112 -4.91 -1.02 19.76
N HIS A 113 -4.19 -1.87 19.00
CA HIS A 113 -3.74 -3.21 19.40
C HIS A 113 -4.84 -4.23 19.75
N ARG A 114 -6.04 -4.06 19.25
CA ARG A 114 -7.14 -5.03 19.43
C ARG A 114 -7.45 -5.76 18.13
N VAL A 115 -7.60 -7.07 18.24
CA VAL A 115 -7.93 -7.98 17.13
C VAL A 115 -9.30 -8.61 17.39
N ALA A 116 -10.17 -8.60 16.39
CA ALA A 116 -11.47 -9.29 16.35
C ALA A 116 -12.42 -8.99 17.52
N VAL A 117 -12.24 -7.88 18.21
CA VAL A 117 -13.12 -7.45 19.31
C VAL A 117 -13.57 -6.00 19.15
N CYS A 118 -14.76 -5.67 19.60
CA CYS A 118 -15.23 -4.29 19.64
C CYS A 118 -14.52 -3.48 20.75
N PRO A 119 -14.67 -2.14 20.82
CA PRO A 119 -14.06 -1.33 21.87
C PRO A 119 -14.40 -1.77 23.30
N LYS A 120 -15.54 -2.45 23.49
CA LYS A 120 -15.97 -3.00 24.79
C LYS A 120 -15.37 -4.39 25.09
N GLY A 121 -14.61 -4.97 24.16
CA GLY A 121 -13.94 -6.28 24.32
C GLY A 121 -14.80 -7.48 23.89
N ASN A 122 -16.00 -7.28 23.36
CA ASN A 122 -16.81 -8.38 22.84
C ASN A 122 -16.28 -8.84 21.48
N ARG A 123 -16.24 -10.15 21.22
CA ARG A 123 -15.89 -10.74 19.92
C ARG A 123 -16.79 -10.18 18.81
N LEU A 124 -16.21 -9.98 17.65
CA LEU A 124 -16.89 -9.58 16.42
C LEU A 124 -16.82 -10.74 15.42
N ASP A 125 -17.89 -10.94 14.67
CA ASP A 125 -17.90 -11.89 13.56
C ASP A 125 -17.25 -11.25 12.33
N SER A 126 -16.28 -11.95 11.76
CA SER A 126 -15.54 -11.52 10.59
C SER A 126 -16.26 -11.89 9.28
N LEU A 127 -15.72 -11.41 8.16
CA LEU A 127 -16.15 -11.85 6.83
C LEU A 127 -15.92 -13.37 6.63
N VAL A 128 -14.91 -13.94 7.28
CA VAL A 128 -14.62 -15.38 7.25
C VAL A 128 -15.70 -16.16 7.98
N ASP A 129 -16.10 -15.72 9.19
CA ASP A 129 -17.22 -16.33 9.93
C ASP A 129 -18.50 -16.29 9.09
N LYS A 130 -18.85 -15.13 8.52
CA LYS A 130 -20.06 -14.98 7.69
C LYS A 130 -20.03 -15.84 6.43
N ALA A 131 -18.86 -15.95 5.78
CA ALA A 131 -18.72 -16.79 4.61
C ALA A 131 -18.88 -18.30 4.96
N ALA A 132 -18.33 -18.72 6.11
CA ALA A 132 -18.49 -20.08 6.61
C ALA A 132 -19.97 -20.39 6.92
N ASP A 133 -20.69 -19.48 7.57
CA ASP A 133 -22.13 -19.61 7.85
C ASP A 133 -22.97 -19.73 6.57
N MET A 134 -22.49 -19.14 5.47
CA MET A 134 -23.12 -19.27 4.14
C MET A 134 -22.68 -20.55 3.39
N GLY A 135 -21.94 -21.45 4.03
CA GLY A 135 -21.44 -22.69 3.42
C GLY A 135 -20.32 -22.47 2.38
N LYS A 136 -19.63 -21.34 2.40
CA LYS A 136 -18.51 -21.04 1.50
C LYS A 136 -17.20 -21.57 2.11
N SER A 137 -16.29 -22.00 1.24
CA SER A 137 -14.91 -22.28 1.65
C SER A 137 -14.18 -20.97 1.91
N THR A 138 -13.39 -20.93 2.96
CA THR A 138 -12.59 -19.78 3.35
C THR A 138 -11.13 -20.15 3.50
N GLY A 139 -10.23 -19.18 3.39
CA GLY A 139 -8.80 -19.39 3.57
C GLY A 139 -8.08 -18.08 3.81
N VAL A 140 -7.02 -18.14 4.59
CA VAL A 140 -6.12 -17.03 4.88
C VAL A 140 -4.71 -17.43 4.44
N ILE A 141 -4.05 -16.54 3.69
CA ILE A 141 -2.66 -16.69 3.25
C ILE A 141 -1.92 -15.43 3.65
N ALA A 142 -0.76 -15.59 4.27
CA ALA A 142 0.07 -14.45 4.67
C ALA A 142 1.55 -14.72 4.37
N THR A 143 2.33 -13.65 4.25
CA THR A 143 3.80 -13.72 4.15
C THR A 143 4.49 -13.63 5.52
N CYS A 144 3.71 -13.51 6.60
CA CYS A 144 4.11 -13.55 8.00
C CYS A 144 3.42 -14.74 8.70
N GLU A 145 3.58 -14.83 10.01
CA GLU A 145 2.86 -15.83 10.82
C GLU A 145 1.35 -15.58 10.80
N LEU A 146 0.53 -16.64 10.74
CA LEU A 146 -0.94 -16.52 10.67
C LEU A 146 -1.58 -15.95 11.95
N ASN A 147 -0.85 -15.94 13.06
CA ASN A 147 -1.25 -15.29 14.31
C ASN A 147 -0.79 -13.83 14.42
N ASP A 148 -0.14 -13.29 13.40
CA ASP A 148 0.14 -11.85 13.34
C ASP A 148 -1.16 -11.07 13.12
N ALA A 149 -1.13 -9.79 13.46
CA ALA A 149 -2.31 -8.94 13.61
C ALA A 149 -3.25 -8.94 12.39
N THR A 150 -2.73 -8.78 11.19
CA THR A 150 -3.54 -8.68 9.97
C THR A 150 -4.20 -10.00 9.57
N PRO A 151 -3.50 -11.14 9.50
CA PRO A 151 -4.15 -12.41 9.18
C PRO A 151 -5.03 -12.97 10.31
N ALA A 152 -4.82 -12.54 11.56
CA ALA A 152 -5.59 -12.98 12.72
C ALA A 152 -6.90 -12.19 12.94
N SER A 153 -7.14 -11.13 12.15
CA SER A 153 -8.28 -10.21 12.32
C SER A 153 -9.59 -10.70 11.72
#